data_90e7f5ebec2ddb0f6b2f430ef1fdf133
#
_entry.id   90e7f5ebec2ddb0f6b2f430ef1fdf133
#
_cell.length_a   1.000
_cell.length_b   1.000
_cell.length_c   1.000
_cell.angle_alpha   90.00
_cell.angle_beta   90.00
_cell.angle_gamma   90.00
#
_symmetry.space_group_name_H-M   'P 1'
#
loop_
_entity.id
_entity.type
_entity.pdbx_description
1 polymer ?
#
loop_
_entity_poly.entity_id
_entity_poly.type
_entity_poly.pdbx_seq_one_letter_code
_entity_poly.pdbx_strand_id
1 'polypeptide(L)'
;MDNRELLERLWTSDGELVLSAEAEHEMRTEDYVLEMPQSGERIVGRDTMRAMQQEYPNPPSIQILRITGSGDHFVVLGRSDYSGDIYYVANVVEFRDGRIARETRIYGAPFDPPPWREKYATSPPQ
;
A
#
# COMPACT_ATOMS: atom_id res chain seq x y z
N MET A 1 -20.49 -0.48 1.36
CA MET A 1 -19.15 -0.59 1.98
C MET A 1 -18.52 0.81 1.97
N ASP A 2 -18.10 1.31 3.10
CA ASP A 2 -17.42 2.60 3.13
C ASP A 2 -15.94 2.46 2.73
N ASN A 3 -15.26 3.59 2.59
CA ASN A 3 -13.87 3.61 2.13
C ASN A 3 -12.92 2.85 3.07
N ARG A 4 -13.11 2.98 4.37
CA ARG A 4 -12.29 2.26 5.35
C ARG A 4 -12.49 0.76 5.24
N GLU A 5 -13.73 0.31 5.13
CA GLU A 5 -14.03 -1.11 4.98
C GLU A 5 -13.43 -1.69 3.71
N LEU A 6 -13.42 -0.92 2.62
CA LEU A 6 -12.77 -1.33 1.38
C LEU A 6 -11.27 -1.61 1.63
N LEU A 7 -10.59 -0.68 2.28
CA LEU A 7 -9.16 -0.83 2.58
C LEU A 7 -8.89 -2.02 3.52
N GLU A 8 -9.74 -2.22 4.51
CA GLU A 8 -9.60 -3.32 5.47
C GLU A 8 -9.76 -4.69 4.82
N ARG A 9 -10.47 -4.77 3.70
CA ARG A 9 -10.79 -6.03 3.02
C ARG A 9 -9.95 -6.32 1.79
N LEU A 10 -8.99 -5.46 1.45
CA LEU A 10 -8.15 -5.67 0.28
C LEU A 10 -7.25 -6.91 0.40
N TRP A 11 -6.83 -7.26 1.61
CA TRP A 11 -5.83 -8.29 1.85
C TRP A 11 -6.34 -9.31 2.85
N THR A 12 -5.98 -10.57 2.64
CA THR A 12 -6.22 -11.62 3.63
C THR A 12 -5.24 -11.50 4.78
N SER A 13 -5.47 -12.26 5.85
CA SER A 13 -4.51 -12.35 6.97
C SER A 13 -3.16 -12.91 6.55
N ASP A 14 -3.11 -13.66 5.44
CA ASP A 14 -1.88 -14.22 4.87
C ASP A 14 -1.17 -13.25 3.92
N GLY A 15 -1.72 -12.05 3.72
CA GLY A 15 -1.14 -11.04 2.83
C GLY A 15 -1.49 -11.22 1.36
N GLU A 16 -2.48 -12.03 1.05
CA GLU A 16 -2.95 -12.25 -0.32
C GLU A 16 -4.01 -11.22 -0.71
N LEU A 17 -3.95 -10.73 -1.94
CA LEU A 17 -4.96 -9.81 -2.44
C LEU A 17 -6.29 -10.54 -2.61
N VAL A 18 -7.34 -10.01 -1.98
CA VAL A 18 -8.68 -10.61 -1.99
C VAL A 18 -9.41 -10.36 -3.31
N LEU A 19 -9.19 -9.17 -3.90
CA LEU A 19 -9.93 -8.77 -5.09
C LEU A 19 -9.35 -9.39 -6.36
N SER A 20 -10.24 -9.69 -7.32
CA SER A 20 -9.82 -10.03 -8.67
C SER A 20 -9.17 -8.82 -9.34
N ALA A 21 -8.40 -9.05 -10.39
CA ALA A 21 -7.81 -7.96 -11.18
C ALA A 21 -8.86 -7.01 -11.71
N GLU A 22 -10.02 -7.51 -12.10
CA GLU A 22 -11.14 -6.70 -12.59
C GLU A 22 -11.73 -5.83 -11.49
N ALA A 23 -11.97 -6.40 -10.30
CA ALA A 23 -12.51 -5.66 -9.17
C ALA A 23 -11.51 -4.60 -8.68
N GLU A 24 -10.24 -4.91 -8.70
CA GLU A 24 -9.18 -3.96 -8.34
C GLU A 24 -9.14 -2.77 -9.31
N HIS A 25 -9.29 -3.04 -10.60
CA HIS A 25 -9.37 -2.00 -11.61
C HIS A 25 -10.60 -1.11 -11.41
N GLU A 26 -11.76 -1.72 -11.12
CA GLU A 26 -13.01 -0.99 -10.91
C GLU A 26 -13.01 -0.14 -9.64
N MET A 27 -12.21 -0.48 -8.64
CA MET A 27 -12.15 0.34 -7.43
C MET A 27 -11.34 1.63 -7.60
N ARG A 28 -10.67 1.80 -8.74
CA ARG A 28 -9.90 2.99 -9.06
C ARG A 28 -10.67 3.87 -10.03
N THR A 29 -10.48 5.19 -9.93
CA THR A 29 -11.02 6.12 -10.92
C THR A 29 -10.28 5.99 -12.24
N GLU A 30 -10.91 6.40 -13.35
CA GLU A 30 -10.25 6.36 -14.67
C GLU A 30 -8.96 7.18 -14.68
N ASP A 31 -8.98 8.32 -14.01
CA ASP A 31 -7.84 9.24 -13.91
C ASP A 31 -6.94 8.96 -12.70
N TYR A 32 -7.02 7.76 -12.15
CA TYR A 32 -6.19 7.33 -11.02
C TYR A 32 -4.72 7.66 -11.22
N VAL A 33 -4.04 8.05 -10.15
CA VAL A 33 -2.61 8.32 -10.17
C VAL A 33 -1.94 7.62 -8.99
N LEU A 34 -0.87 6.91 -9.26
CA LEU A 34 0.05 6.41 -8.25
C LEU A 34 1.32 7.23 -8.31
N GLU A 35 1.73 7.80 -7.19
CA GLU A 35 2.99 8.52 -7.07
C GLU A 35 3.93 7.76 -6.15
N MET A 36 5.19 7.65 -6.57
CA MET A 36 6.27 7.05 -5.78
C MET A 36 7.42 8.05 -5.70
N PRO A 37 7.40 8.95 -4.71
CA PRO A 37 8.38 10.05 -4.63
C PRO A 37 9.82 9.59 -4.55
N GLN A 38 10.09 8.43 -3.93
CA GLN A 38 11.46 7.95 -3.75
C GLN A 38 12.17 7.64 -5.06
N SER A 39 11.43 7.17 -6.07
CA SER A 39 11.97 6.91 -7.40
C SER A 39 11.67 8.03 -8.40
N GLY A 40 10.78 8.95 -8.02
CA GLY A 40 10.31 10.01 -8.91
C GLY A 40 9.31 9.54 -9.95
N GLU A 41 8.74 8.35 -9.76
CA GLU A 41 7.81 7.76 -10.73
C GLU A 41 6.36 8.19 -10.48
N ARG A 42 5.62 8.27 -11.56
CA ARG A 42 4.17 8.50 -11.57
C ARG A 42 3.52 7.54 -12.55
N ILE A 43 2.50 6.82 -12.10
CA ILE A 43 1.69 5.97 -12.95
C ILE A 43 0.34 6.65 -13.11
N VAL A 44 0.00 7.06 -14.33
CA VAL A 44 -1.19 7.86 -14.62
C VAL A 44 -2.24 7.03 -15.36
N GLY A 45 -3.43 6.95 -14.76
CA GLY A 45 -4.56 6.21 -15.28
C GLY A 45 -4.67 4.79 -14.75
N ARG A 46 -5.90 4.35 -14.47
CA ARG A 46 -6.11 2.99 -13.96
C ARG A 46 -5.74 1.91 -14.98
N ASP A 47 -5.87 2.22 -16.27
CA ASP A 47 -5.50 1.27 -17.31
C ASP A 47 -3.99 1.05 -17.35
N THR A 48 -3.21 2.11 -17.17
CA THR A 48 -1.76 2.03 -17.08
C THR A 48 -1.35 1.22 -15.84
N MET A 49 -2.03 1.46 -14.71
CA MET A 49 -1.78 0.71 -13.47
C MET A 49 -2.04 -0.78 -13.66
N ARG A 50 -3.15 -1.14 -14.31
CA ARG A 50 -3.47 -2.53 -14.59
C ARG A 50 -2.43 -3.17 -15.51
N ALA A 51 -1.99 -2.48 -16.55
CA ALA A 51 -0.96 -2.98 -17.46
C ALA A 51 0.35 -3.25 -16.74
N MET A 52 0.75 -2.34 -15.84
CA MET A 52 1.95 -2.51 -15.03
C MET A 52 1.84 -3.73 -14.11
N GLN A 53 0.71 -3.89 -13.45
CA GLN A 53 0.49 -5.02 -12.54
C GLN A 53 0.49 -6.36 -13.28
N GLN A 54 -0.01 -6.39 -14.51
CA GLN A 54 -0.02 -7.61 -15.33
C GLN A 54 1.38 -8.05 -15.77
N GLU A 55 2.31 -7.12 -15.87
CA GLU A 55 3.70 -7.44 -16.20
C GLU A 55 4.50 -7.93 -14.99
N TYR A 56 4.01 -7.70 -13.77
CA TYR A 56 4.70 -8.10 -12.56
C TYR A 56 4.28 -9.52 -12.15
N PRO A 57 5.09 -10.55 -12.42
CA PRO A 57 4.66 -11.94 -12.27
C PRO A 57 4.52 -12.40 -10.83
N ASN A 58 5.22 -11.77 -9.90
CA ASN A 58 5.27 -12.18 -8.49
C ASN A 58 4.94 -11.02 -7.57
N PRO A 59 3.64 -10.69 -7.37
CA PRO A 59 3.29 -9.62 -6.45
C PRO A 59 3.74 -9.96 -5.03
N PRO A 60 4.07 -8.96 -4.21
CA PRO A 60 4.46 -9.21 -2.82
C PRO A 60 3.26 -9.65 -2.01
N SER A 61 3.50 -10.34 -0.89
CA SER A 61 2.51 -10.45 0.16
C SER A 61 2.58 -9.17 1.01
N ILE A 62 1.43 -8.69 1.47
CA ILE A 62 1.36 -7.45 2.24
C ILE A 62 0.61 -7.67 3.53
N GLN A 63 1.26 -7.34 4.64
CA GLN A 63 0.63 -7.30 5.95
C GLN A 63 0.24 -5.86 6.26
N ILE A 64 -1.04 -5.63 6.51
CA ILE A 64 -1.52 -4.32 6.93
C ILE A 64 -1.25 -4.16 8.42
N LEU A 65 -0.47 -3.16 8.77
CA LEU A 65 -0.11 -2.88 10.16
C LEU A 65 -1.10 -1.91 10.80
N ARG A 66 -1.55 -0.90 10.06
CA ARG A 66 -2.47 0.09 10.58
C ARG A 66 -3.11 0.89 9.45
N ILE A 67 -4.37 1.22 9.61
CA ILE A 67 -5.11 2.14 8.74
C ILE A 67 -5.55 3.32 9.58
N THR A 68 -5.16 4.53 9.16
CA THR A 68 -5.49 5.77 9.87
C THR A 68 -6.16 6.73 8.89
N GLY A 69 -7.17 7.44 9.35
CA GLY A 69 -7.86 8.44 8.54
C GLY A 69 -9.36 8.29 8.58
N SER A 70 -10.04 9.11 7.81
CA SER A 70 -11.50 9.12 7.70
C SER A 70 -11.93 9.80 6.40
N GLY A 71 -13.20 9.64 6.04
CA GLY A 71 -13.76 10.25 4.85
C GLY A 71 -13.10 9.74 3.59
N ASP A 72 -12.41 10.62 2.88
CA ASP A 72 -11.75 10.32 1.61
C ASP A 72 -10.23 10.22 1.73
N HIS A 73 -9.65 10.36 2.92
CA HIS A 73 -8.20 10.39 3.12
C HIS A 73 -7.78 9.39 4.18
N PHE A 74 -6.89 8.48 3.79
CA PHE A 74 -6.36 7.44 4.68
C PHE A 74 -4.86 7.29 4.49
N VAL A 75 -4.20 6.84 5.55
CA VAL A 75 -2.83 6.35 5.48
C VAL A 75 -2.84 4.88 5.86
N VAL A 76 -2.32 4.04 4.98
CA VAL A 76 -2.19 2.61 5.22
C VAL A 76 -0.72 2.30 5.43
N LEU A 77 -0.39 1.80 6.63
CA LEU A 77 0.95 1.31 6.92
C LEU A 77 0.98 -0.18 6.69
N GLY A 78 1.94 -0.64 5.91
CA GLY A 78 2.06 -2.04 5.58
C GLY A 78 3.50 -2.53 5.61
N ARG A 79 3.63 -3.85 5.59
CA ARG A 79 4.89 -4.55 5.47
C ARG A 79 4.80 -5.46 4.25
N SER A 80 5.62 -5.17 3.25
CA SER A 80 5.65 -5.93 2.00
C SER A 80 6.76 -6.97 2.04
N ASP A 81 6.45 -8.17 1.59
CA ASP A 81 7.43 -9.26 1.49
C ASP A 81 7.52 -9.70 0.03
N TYR A 82 8.68 -9.45 -0.59
CA TYR A 82 9.00 -9.86 -1.96
C TYR A 82 9.93 -11.08 -1.91
N SER A 83 9.38 -12.22 -1.48
CA SER A 83 10.16 -13.46 -1.37
C SER A 83 11.40 -13.33 -0.46
N GLY A 84 11.22 -12.68 0.68
CA GLY A 84 12.27 -12.46 1.66
C GLY A 84 12.83 -11.04 1.70
N ASP A 85 12.62 -10.26 0.64
CA ASP A 85 12.97 -8.84 0.63
C ASP A 85 11.83 -8.04 1.28
N ILE A 86 12.11 -7.52 2.47
CA ILE A 86 11.12 -6.82 3.28
C ILE A 86 11.22 -5.31 3.09
N TYR A 87 10.06 -4.68 2.89
CA TYR A 87 9.94 -3.22 2.88
C TYR A 87 8.77 -2.81 3.72
N TYR A 88 8.91 -1.70 4.41
CA TYR A 88 7.78 -1.03 5.06
C TYR A 88 7.25 0.01 4.10
N VAL A 89 5.93 0.16 4.03
CA VAL A 89 5.28 1.09 3.12
C VAL A 89 4.29 1.96 3.86
N ALA A 90 4.37 3.26 3.58
CA ALA A 90 3.32 4.21 3.95
C ALA A 90 2.61 4.60 2.66
N ASN A 91 1.33 4.27 2.58
CA ASN A 91 0.50 4.55 1.41
C ASN A 91 -0.58 5.56 1.78
N VAL A 92 -0.49 6.76 1.24
CA VAL A 92 -1.52 7.79 1.41
C VAL A 92 -2.55 7.56 0.32
N VAL A 93 -3.79 7.24 0.73
CA VAL A 93 -4.88 6.88 -0.19
C VAL A 93 -5.93 7.98 -0.18
N GLU A 94 -6.27 8.47 -1.36
CA GLU A 94 -7.29 9.49 -1.54
C GLU A 94 -8.42 8.93 -2.40
N PHE A 95 -9.63 8.99 -1.87
CA PHE A 95 -10.84 8.53 -2.55
C PHE A 95 -11.58 9.69 -3.20
N ARG A 96 -12.34 9.36 -4.24
CA ARG A 96 -13.31 10.26 -4.85
C ARG A 96 -14.53 9.43 -5.28
N ASP A 97 -15.69 9.78 -4.73
CA ASP A 97 -16.95 9.07 -5.02
C ASP A 97 -16.87 7.56 -4.79
N GLY A 98 -16.22 7.16 -3.70
CA GLY A 98 -16.11 5.75 -3.32
C GLY A 98 -15.05 4.95 -4.05
N ARG A 99 -14.24 5.59 -4.90
CA ARG A 99 -13.15 4.96 -5.65
C ARG A 99 -11.82 5.60 -5.31
N ILE A 100 -10.77 4.83 -5.40
CA ILE A 100 -9.42 5.33 -5.16
C ILE A 100 -9.00 6.20 -6.35
N ALA A 101 -8.74 7.48 -6.09
CA ALA A 101 -8.33 8.44 -7.11
C ALA A 101 -6.82 8.65 -7.14
N ARG A 102 -6.17 8.55 -5.98
CA ARG A 102 -4.74 8.80 -5.87
C ARG A 102 -4.13 7.99 -4.74
N GLU A 103 -2.95 7.48 -4.99
CA GLU A 103 -2.13 6.86 -3.96
C GLU A 103 -0.73 7.47 -4.00
N THR A 104 -0.14 7.68 -2.82
CA THR A 104 1.26 8.09 -2.71
C THR A 104 1.94 7.06 -1.83
N ARG A 105 2.91 6.33 -2.38
CA ARG A 105 3.60 5.25 -1.69
C ARG A 105 5.03 5.61 -1.42
N ILE A 106 5.43 5.48 -0.15
CA ILE A 106 6.79 5.69 0.32
C ILE A 106 7.25 4.39 0.94
N TYR A 107 8.40 3.89 0.50
CA TYR A 107 8.95 2.62 0.93
C TYR A 107 10.21 2.83 1.76
N GLY A 108 10.38 1.98 2.77
CA GLY A 108 11.59 1.97 3.59
C GLY A 108 12.08 0.55 3.82
N ALA A 109 13.36 0.31 3.56
CA ALA A 109 13.97 -0.96 3.90
C ALA A 109 14.31 -1.00 5.39
N PRO A 110 14.25 -2.17 6.04
CA PRO A 110 14.75 -2.32 7.40
C PRO A 110 16.22 -1.91 7.50
N PHE A 111 16.60 -1.36 8.64
CA PHE A 111 17.98 -1.01 8.90
C PHE A 111 18.30 -1.27 10.36
N ASP A 112 19.59 -1.45 10.68
CA ASP A 112 20.03 -1.64 12.04
C ASP A 112 19.97 -0.31 12.81
N PRO A 113 19.37 -0.28 14.00
CA PRO A 113 19.31 0.96 14.77
C PRO A 113 20.71 1.41 15.18
N PRO A 114 20.97 2.73 15.19
CA PRO A 114 22.26 3.22 15.69
C PRO A 114 22.41 2.91 17.18
N PRO A 115 23.62 2.49 17.62
CA PRO A 115 23.82 2.04 19.00
C PRO A 115 23.43 3.04 20.08
N TRP A 116 23.55 4.35 19.80
CA TRP A 116 23.24 5.37 20.81
C TRP A 116 21.77 5.42 21.22
N ARG A 117 20.86 4.86 20.39
CA ARG A 117 19.42 4.84 20.71
C ARG A 117 19.00 3.61 21.52
N GLU A 118 19.88 2.61 21.63
CA GLU A 118 19.53 1.32 22.23
C GLU A 118 18.94 1.45 23.65
N LYS A 119 19.51 2.33 24.47
CA LYS A 119 19.06 2.53 25.85
C LYS A 119 17.67 3.19 25.96
N TYR A 120 17.18 3.82 24.88
CA TYR A 120 15.87 4.47 24.89
C TYR A 120 14.80 3.67 24.16
N ALA A 121 15.19 2.67 23.41
CA ALA A 121 14.26 1.90 22.57
C ALA A 121 13.89 0.58 23.23
N THR A 122 12.66 0.14 22.96
CA THR A 122 12.19 -1.19 23.34
C THR A 122 11.82 -1.94 22.06
N SER A 123 11.90 -3.28 22.15
CA SER A 123 11.42 -4.10 21.03
C SER A 123 9.89 -4.04 20.98
N PRO A 124 9.29 -3.99 19.75
CA PRO A 124 7.85 -4.02 19.64
C PRO A 124 7.29 -5.34 20.17
N PRO A 125 6.06 -5.35 20.68
CA PRO A 125 5.40 -6.60 21.10
C PRO A 125 5.23 -7.52 19.89
N GLN A 126 5.39 -8.81 20.13
CA GLN A 126 5.25 -9.84 19.10
C GLN A 126 3.83 -10.43 19.09
#